data_6f62d91ff09a10ab3891d6aca2f09b8a
#
_entry.id   6f62d91ff09a10ab3891d6aca2f09b8a
#
_cell.length_a   1.000
_cell.length_b   1.000
_cell.length_c   1.000
_cell.angle_alpha   90.00
_cell.angle_beta   90.00
_cell.angle_gamma   90.00
#
_symmetry.space_group_name_H-M   'P 1'
#
loop_
_entity.id
_entity.type
_entity.pdbx_description
1 polymer ?
#
loop_
_entity_poly.entity_id
_entity_poly.type
_entity_poly.pdbx_seq_one_letter_code
_entity_poly.pdbx_strand_id
1 'polypeptide(L)'
;MKGATGVLESWSLGVTVSSHCLDHSGLYSGTIDERMNDFRHALYDPAVKAVLCSRGGYGAVHLLDGLTDDIARNPKWIIGFSDISALHALCVSRGVMSLHAPMCKHLTTEPAVNRCTQYLRQILFGEFHEVKELP
;
A
#
# COMPACT_ATOMS: atom_id res chain seq x y z
N MET A 1 13.21 -3.21 -2.46
CA MET A 1 12.68 -3.21 -1.08
C MET A 1 13.61 -2.46 -0.11
N LYS A 2 14.88 -2.84 0.09
CA LYS A 2 15.79 -2.19 1.08
C LYS A 2 15.79 -0.65 1.06
N GLY A 3 15.76 -0.03 -0.12
CA GLY A 3 15.70 1.43 -0.20
C GLY A 3 14.38 2.03 0.29
N ALA A 4 13.25 1.39 -0.02
CA ALA A 4 11.93 1.87 0.42
C ALA A 4 11.76 1.72 1.94
N THR A 5 12.20 0.60 2.53
CA THR A 5 12.20 0.44 3.99
C THR A 5 13.03 1.51 4.67
N GLY A 6 14.24 1.78 4.17
CA GLY A 6 15.10 2.84 4.72
C GLY A 6 14.46 4.24 4.67
N VAL A 7 13.72 4.58 3.62
CA VAL A 7 12.98 5.85 3.56
C VAL A 7 11.87 5.89 4.62
N LEU A 8 11.08 4.84 4.74
CA LEU A 8 9.99 4.77 5.72
C LEU A 8 10.51 4.78 7.18
N GLU A 9 11.59 4.06 7.44
CA GLU A 9 12.28 4.05 8.73
C GLU A 9 12.85 5.43 9.08
N SER A 10 13.36 6.17 8.08
CA SER A 10 13.80 7.56 8.28
C SER A 10 12.67 8.50 8.71
N TRP A 11 11.42 8.11 8.46
CA TRP A 11 10.22 8.78 8.96
C TRP A 11 9.77 8.26 10.34
N SER A 12 10.58 7.45 10.99
CA SER A 12 10.26 6.80 12.28
C SER A 12 9.06 5.84 12.22
N LEU A 13 8.80 5.25 11.04
CA LEU A 13 7.80 4.21 10.87
C LEU A 13 8.42 2.83 11.09
N GLY A 14 7.74 1.98 11.85
CA GLY A 14 8.02 0.54 11.87
C GLY A 14 7.61 -0.11 10.56
N VAL A 15 8.50 -0.88 9.94
CA VAL A 15 8.25 -1.50 8.64
C VAL A 15 8.37 -3.01 8.72
N THR A 16 7.32 -3.71 8.31
CA THR A 16 7.33 -5.17 8.12
C THR A 16 7.17 -5.46 6.63
N VAL A 17 8.05 -6.30 6.09
CA VAL A 17 7.95 -6.79 4.71
C VAL A 17 7.22 -8.13 4.74
N SER A 18 6.14 -8.26 3.96
CA SER A 18 5.36 -9.49 3.86
C SER A 18 6.22 -10.65 3.35
N SER A 19 5.93 -11.86 3.81
CA SER A 19 6.73 -13.06 3.58
C SER A 19 6.98 -13.37 2.10
N HIS A 20 5.94 -13.19 1.27
CA HIS A 20 5.98 -13.52 -0.15
C HIS A 20 6.17 -12.29 -1.07
N CYS A 21 6.49 -11.12 -0.50
CA CYS A 21 6.64 -9.87 -1.25
C CYS A 21 7.71 -9.93 -2.36
N LEU A 22 8.71 -10.79 -2.21
CA LEU A 22 9.82 -10.97 -3.15
C LEU A 22 9.76 -12.31 -3.90
N ASP A 23 8.74 -13.12 -3.67
CA ASP A 23 8.56 -14.42 -4.32
C ASP A 23 8.14 -14.26 -5.78
N HIS A 24 8.25 -15.33 -6.54
CA HIS A 24 7.92 -15.39 -7.95
C HIS A 24 6.99 -16.56 -8.26
N SER A 25 5.86 -16.25 -8.90
CA SER A 25 4.94 -17.21 -9.51
C SER A 25 4.48 -16.66 -10.87
N GLY A 26 5.18 -17.02 -11.93
CA GLY A 26 4.99 -16.42 -13.25
C GLY A 26 5.29 -14.91 -13.22
N LEU A 27 4.28 -14.07 -13.48
CA LEU A 27 4.38 -12.61 -13.47
C LEU A 27 4.09 -11.97 -12.10
N TYR A 28 3.76 -12.77 -11.09
CA TYR A 28 3.28 -12.33 -9.78
C TYR A 28 4.30 -12.54 -8.67
N SER A 29 4.16 -11.81 -7.59
CA SER A 29 4.91 -12.04 -6.35
C SER A 29 4.20 -13.14 -5.54
N GLY A 30 4.53 -14.40 -5.82
CA GLY A 30 3.86 -15.55 -5.22
C GLY A 30 2.51 -15.90 -5.88
N THR A 31 1.90 -16.95 -5.40
CA THR A 31 0.57 -17.43 -5.78
C THR A 31 -0.53 -16.48 -5.30
N ILE A 32 -1.77 -16.72 -5.73
CA ILE A 32 -2.94 -15.96 -5.24
C ILE A 32 -3.09 -16.14 -3.72
N ASP A 33 -2.96 -17.38 -3.24
CA ASP A 33 -3.14 -17.71 -1.82
C ASP A 33 -2.06 -17.07 -0.95
N GLU A 34 -0.80 -17.10 -1.38
CA GLU A 34 0.31 -16.46 -0.68
C GLU A 34 0.10 -14.94 -0.56
N ARG A 35 -0.26 -14.26 -1.64
CA ARG A 35 -0.55 -12.83 -1.63
C ARG A 35 -1.78 -12.49 -0.79
N MET A 36 -2.81 -13.35 -0.83
CA MET A 36 -4.00 -13.23 -0.01
C MET A 36 -3.66 -13.33 1.47
N ASN A 37 -2.86 -14.33 1.84
CA ASN A 37 -2.42 -14.53 3.22
C ASN A 37 -1.58 -13.37 3.73
N ASP A 38 -0.63 -12.88 2.93
CA ASP A 38 0.19 -11.71 3.26
C ASP A 38 -0.70 -10.47 3.53
N PHE A 39 -1.71 -10.27 2.67
CA PHE A 39 -2.61 -9.14 2.82
C PHE A 39 -3.48 -9.26 4.08
N ARG A 40 -4.02 -10.46 4.34
CA ARG A 40 -4.79 -10.76 5.55
C ARG A 40 -3.96 -10.58 6.81
N HIS A 41 -2.73 -11.08 6.85
CA HIS A 41 -1.84 -10.86 7.98
C HIS A 41 -1.69 -9.36 8.29
N ALA A 42 -1.46 -8.54 7.26
CA ALA A 42 -1.36 -7.10 7.46
C ALA A 42 -2.68 -6.46 7.93
N LEU A 43 -3.83 -6.90 7.42
CA LEU A 43 -5.14 -6.39 7.84
C LEU A 43 -5.47 -6.75 9.30
N TYR A 44 -5.19 -7.99 9.71
CA TYR A 44 -5.54 -8.48 11.04
C TYR A 44 -4.53 -8.13 12.14
N ASP A 45 -3.30 -7.74 11.79
CA ASP A 45 -2.32 -7.27 12.77
C ASP A 45 -2.70 -5.86 13.29
N PRO A 46 -3.03 -5.71 14.58
CA PRO A 46 -3.42 -4.41 15.13
C PRO A 46 -2.27 -3.38 15.15
N ALA A 47 -1.02 -3.82 15.07
CA ALA A 47 0.15 -2.94 15.00
C ALA A 47 0.28 -2.29 13.62
N VAL A 48 -0.19 -2.94 12.55
CA VAL A 48 -0.16 -2.41 11.18
C VAL A 48 -1.24 -1.33 11.03
N LYS A 49 -0.86 -0.15 10.54
CA LYS A 49 -1.78 0.97 10.25
C LYS A 49 -1.96 1.19 8.75
N ALA A 50 -0.97 0.80 7.95
CA ALA A 50 -0.98 1.00 6.51
C ALA A 50 -0.37 -0.21 5.79
N VAL A 51 -0.93 -0.54 4.64
CA VAL A 51 -0.41 -1.54 3.68
C VAL A 51 0.08 -0.77 2.46
N LEU A 52 1.40 -0.63 2.35
CA LEU A 52 2.05 0.00 1.19
C LEU A 52 2.39 -1.07 0.15
N CYS A 53 1.74 -1.00 -1.01
CA CYS A 53 2.01 -1.92 -2.10
C CYS A 53 3.43 -1.75 -2.66
N SER A 54 4.12 -2.84 -2.93
CA SER A 54 5.50 -2.79 -3.42
C SER A 54 5.60 -2.22 -4.83
N ARG A 55 4.67 -2.59 -5.70
CA ARG A 55 4.55 -2.13 -7.10
C ARG A 55 3.14 -2.44 -7.63
N GLY A 56 2.79 -1.81 -8.74
CA GLY A 56 1.68 -2.22 -9.58
C GLY A 56 2.04 -3.43 -10.46
N GLY A 57 1.25 -3.70 -11.45
CA GLY A 57 1.42 -4.82 -12.36
C GLY A 57 0.05 -5.37 -12.75
N TYR A 58 -0.15 -6.65 -12.48
CA TYR A 58 -1.44 -7.33 -12.64
C TYR A 58 -1.71 -8.22 -11.43
N GLY A 59 -2.98 -8.52 -11.19
CA GLY A 59 -3.38 -9.55 -10.25
C GLY A 59 -3.97 -9.07 -8.94
N ALA A 60 -4.07 -7.75 -8.68
CA ALA A 60 -4.84 -7.24 -7.57
C ALA A 60 -6.32 -7.67 -7.67
N VAL A 61 -6.85 -7.75 -8.88
CA VAL A 61 -8.22 -8.20 -9.15
C VAL A 61 -8.52 -9.60 -8.60
N HIS A 62 -7.52 -10.50 -8.58
CA HIS A 62 -7.70 -11.87 -8.07
C HIS A 62 -7.89 -11.93 -6.54
N LEU A 63 -7.62 -10.84 -5.83
CA LEU A 63 -7.74 -10.76 -4.38
C LEU A 63 -9.09 -10.18 -3.92
N LEU A 64 -9.85 -9.55 -4.83
CA LEU A 64 -11.01 -8.75 -4.47
C LEU A 64 -12.06 -9.54 -3.69
N ASP A 65 -12.48 -10.68 -4.24
CA ASP A 65 -13.55 -11.49 -3.64
C ASP A 65 -13.16 -11.95 -2.22
N GLY A 66 -11.93 -12.39 -2.06
CA GLY A 66 -11.42 -12.88 -0.77
C GLY A 66 -11.14 -11.79 0.27
N LEU A 67 -10.96 -10.52 -0.14
CA LEU A 67 -10.67 -9.39 0.76
C LEU A 67 -11.90 -8.54 1.09
N THR A 68 -13.02 -8.79 0.45
CA THR A 68 -14.23 -7.95 0.52
C THR A 68 -14.67 -7.68 1.97
N ASP A 69 -14.79 -8.73 2.77
CA ASP A 69 -15.19 -8.61 4.18
C ASP A 69 -14.02 -8.23 5.09
N ASP A 70 -12.81 -8.68 4.77
CA ASP A 70 -11.62 -8.45 5.57
C ASP A 70 -11.26 -6.96 5.64
N ILE A 71 -11.35 -6.25 4.51
CA ILE A 71 -11.12 -4.80 4.42
C ILE A 71 -12.17 -4.02 5.23
N ALA A 72 -13.43 -4.42 5.18
CA ALA A 72 -14.50 -3.76 5.91
C ALA A 72 -14.36 -3.93 7.44
N ARG A 73 -13.95 -5.13 7.88
CA ARG A 73 -13.80 -5.44 9.31
C ARG A 73 -12.53 -4.88 9.92
N ASN A 74 -11.47 -4.75 9.13
CA ASN A 74 -10.14 -4.30 9.57
C ASN A 74 -9.63 -3.18 8.67
N PRO A 75 -10.26 -1.98 8.70
CA PRO A 75 -9.87 -0.90 7.82
C PRO A 75 -8.45 -0.43 8.11
N LYS A 76 -7.61 -0.39 7.07
CA LYS A 76 -6.25 0.11 7.08
C LYS A 76 -6.05 1.05 5.90
N TRP A 77 -5.06 1.91 5.95
CA TRP A 77 -4.62 2.63 4.76
C TRP A 77 -4.05 1.65 3.73
N ILE A 78 -4.73 1.47 2.60
CA ILE A 78 -4.20 0.74 1.44
C ILE A 78 -3.63 1.78 0.49
N ILE A 79 -2.32 1.66 0.19
CA ILE A 79 -1.55 2.69 -0.49
C ILE A 79 -0.93 2.11 -1.77
N GLY A 80 -1.17 2.77 -2.90
CA GLY A 80 -0.62 2.38 -4.18
C GLY A 80 -1.35 3.04 -5.34
N PHE A 81 -1.04 2.64 -6.56
CA PHE A 81 -1.71 3.09 -7.77
C PHE A 81 -1.61 2.05 -8.91
N SER A 82 -2.08 2.36 -10.11
CA SER A 82 -2.09 1.44 -11.25
C SER A 82 -3.00 0.23 -10.97
N ASP A 83 -2.48 -1.00 -10.98
CA ASP A 83 -3.22 -2.23 -10.66
C ASP A 83 -3.93 -2.16 -9.29
N ILE A 84 -3.35 -1.43 -8.34
CA ILE A 84 -3.91 -1.23 -6.99
C ILE A 84 -5.24 -0.45 -7.03
N SER A 85 -5.57 0.19 -8.14
CA SER A 85 -6.87 0.83 -8.34
C SER A 85 -8.05 -0.15 -8.18
N ALA A 86 -7.85 -1.43 -8.45
CA ALA A 86 -8.85 -2.46 -8.17
C ALA A 86 -9.16 -2.58 -6.66
N LEU A 87 -8.11 -2.52 -5.82
CA LEU A 87 -8.28 -2.50 -4.35
C LEU A 87 -8.89 -1.19 -3.86
N HIS A 88 -8.56 -0.04 -4.48
CA HIS A 88 -9.21 1.23 -4.16
C HIS A 88 -10.72 1.19 -4.45
N ALA A 89 -11.13 0.62 -5.57
CA ALA A 89 -12.53 0.43 -5.90
C ALA A 89 -13.25 -0.45 -4.86
N LEU A 90 -12.60 -1.53 -4.41
CA LEU A 90 -13.11 -2.37 -3.34
C LEU A 90 -13.24 -1.58 -2.02
N CYS A 91 -12.21 -0.82 -1.62
CA CYS A 91 -12.26 0.03 -0.43
C CYS A 91 -13.44 1.00 -0.46
N VAL A 92 -13.61 1.71 -1.58
CA VAL A 92 -14.73 2.65 -1.77
C VAL A 92 -16.08 1.94 -1.65
N SER A 93 -16.24 0.75 -2.26
CA SER A 93 -17.48 -0.04 -2.18
C SER A 93 -17.82 -0.48 -0.75
N ARG A 94 -16.84 -0.48 0.14
CA ARG A 94 -16.97 -0.85 1.57
C ARG A 94 -16.91 0.35 2.52
N GLY A 95 -16.91 1.57 1.99
CA GLY A 95 -16.83 2.79 2.79
C GLY A 95 -15.47 2.99 3.49
N VAL A 96 -14.42 2.36 3.00
CA VAL A 96 -13.06 2.45 3.54
C VAL A 96 -12.22 3.40 2.71
N MET A 97 -11.54 4.33 3.35
CA MET A 97 -10.61 5.24 2.67
C MET A 97 -9.32 4.52 2.29
N SER A 98 -8.76 4.90 1.14
CA SER A 98 -7.47 4.41 0.66
C SER A 98 -6.69 5.53 -0.02
N LEU A 99 -5.39 5.34 -0.27
CA LEU A 99 -4.51 6.37 -0.83
C LEU A 99 -4.00 5.97 -2.21
N HIS A 100 -4.43 6.69 -3.24
CA HIS A 100 -3.80 6.64 -4.55
C HIS A 100 -2.50 7.45 -4.52
N ALA A 101 -1.37 6.78 -4.22
CA ALA A 101 -0.11 7.43 -3.86
C ALA A 101 1.11 6.59 -4.28
N PRO A 102 2.34 7.15 -4.21
CA PRO A 102 3.56 6.44 -4.54
C PRO A 102 3.71 5.11 -3.81
N MET A 103 4.24 4.10 -4.53
CA MET A 103 4.56 2.78 -4.00
C MET A 103 6.06 2.63 -3.71
N CYS A 104 6.46 1.51 -3.12
CA CYS A 104 7.86 1.24 -2.73
C CYS A 104 8.86 1.50 -3.86
N LYS A 105 8.53 1.12 -5.11
CA LYS A 105 9.39 1.38 -6.26
C LYS A 105 9.70 2.88 -6.42
N HIS A 106 8.70 3.75 -6.23
CA HIS A 106 8.86 5.20 -6.40
C HIS A 106 9.70 5.80 -5.27
N LEU A 107 9.54 5.30 -4.04
CA LEU A 107 10.39 5.71 -2.92
C LEU A 107 11.87 5.34 -3.13
N THR A 108 12.17 4.33 -3.96
CA THR A 108 13.56 3.92 -4.24
C THR A 108 14.16 4.57 -5.48
N THR A 109 13.35 4.98 -6.45
CA THR A 109 13.80 5.51 -7.74
C THR A 109 13.72 7.03 -7.84
N GLU A 110 12.87 7.64 -7.00
CA GLU A 110 12.69 9.09 -6.95
C GLU A 110 13.33 9.65 -5.67
N PRO A 111 13.88 10.86 -5.73
CA PRO A 111 14.42 11.51 -4.53
C PRO A 111 13.37 11.58 -3.42
N ALA A 112 13.77 11.34 -2.18
CA ALA A 112 12.89 11.46 -1.00
C ALA A 112 12.29 12.87 -0.83
N VAL A 113 12.81 13.85 -1.56
CA VAL A 113 12.30 15.22 -1.65
C VAL A 113 11.24 15.40 -2.73
N ASN A 114 10.91 14.35 -3.50
CA ASN A 114 9.83 14.39 -4.47
C ASN A 114 8.52 14.81 -3.80
N ARG A 115 7.81 15.74 -4.42
CA ARG A 115 6.59 16.35 -3.88
C ARG A 115 5.51 15.31 -3.53
N CYS A 116 5.33 14.29 -4.36
CA CYS A 116 4.36 13.23 -4.10
C CYS A 116 4.74 12.40 -2.86
N THR A 117 6.04 12.12 -2.67
CA THR A 117 6.56 11.42 -1.49
C THR A 117 6.38 12.27 -0.22
N GLN A 118 6.61 13.57 -0.31
CA GLN A 118 6.36 14.50 0.80
C GLN A 118 4.88 14.55 1.19
N TYR A 119 3.98 14.63 0.21
CA TYR A 119 2.53 14.59 0.47
C TYR A 119 2.10 13.26 1.10
N LEU A 120 2.62 12.13 0.62
CA LEU A 120 2.35 10.84 1.25
C LEU A 120 2.74 10.87 2.73
N ARG A 121 3.94 11.36 3.05
CA ARG A 121 4.40 11.49 4.43
C ARG A 121 3.44 12.37 5.25
N GLN A 122 3.11 13.56 4.74
CA GLN A 122 2.21 14.50 5.43
C GLN A 122 0.85 13.87 5.75
N ILE A 123 0.26 13.13 4.79
CA ILE A 123 -1.02 12.44 5.00
C ILE A 123 -0.89 11.37 6.09
N LEU A 124 0.17 10.56 6.05
CA LEU A 124 0.38 9.49 7.03
C LEU A 124 0.56 10.00 8.47
N PHE A 125 1.08 11.22 8.62
CA PHE A 125 1.29 11.85 9.94
C PHE A 125 0.19 12.84 10.34
N GLY A 126 -0.85 12.98 9.53
CA GLY A 126 -1.91 13.95 9.80
C GLY A 126 -1.47 15.41 9.68
N GLU A 127 -0.35 15.66 9.02
CA GLU A 127 0.22 16.99 8.78
C GLU A 127 -0.38 17.66 7.52
N PHE A 128 -1.48 17.11 7.01
CA PHE A 128 -2.07 17.54 5.76
C PHE A 128 -2.79 18.89 5.95
N HIS A 129 -2.27 19.90 5.31
CA HIS A 129 -2.92 21.19 5.11
C HIS A 129 -3.48 21.20 3.67
N GLU A 130 -4.66 21.79 3.52
CA GLU A 130 -5.44 21.93 2.30
C GLU A 130 -4.62 21.89 0.99
N VAL A 131 -5.03 21.07 0.02
CA VAL A 131 -4.45 21.10 -1.33
C VAL A 131 -4.82 22.42 -1.94
N LYS A 132 -3.92 23.39 -1.97
CA LYS A 132 -4.07 24.55 -2.82
C LYS A 132 -4.02 24.06 -4.26
N GLU A 133 -5.00 24.48 -5.06
CA GLU A 133 -5.08 24.17 -6.48
C GLU A 133 -3.70 24.25 -7.13
N LEU A 134 -3.38 23.22 -7.91
CA LEU A 134 -2.20 23.27 -8.76
C LEU A 134 -2.43 24.36 -9.81
N PRO A 135 -1.46 25.21 -10.05
CA PRO A 135 -1.57 26.22 -11.11
C PRO A 135 -1.68 25.56 -12.48
#